data_bb6478a2ac122e5cc608bab4125fa91b
#
_entry.id   bb6478a2ac122e5cc608bab4125fa91b
#
_cell.length_a   1.000
_cell.length_b   1.000
_cell.length_c   1.000
_cell.angle_alpha   90.00
_cell.angle_beta   90.00
_cell.angle_gamma   90.00
#
_symmetry.space_group_name_H-M   'P 1'
#
loop_
_entity.id
_entity.type
_entity.pdbx_description
1 polymer ?
#
loop_
_entity_poly.entity_id
_entity_poly.type
_entity_poly.pdbx_seq_one_letter_code
_entity_poly.pdbx_strand_id
1 'polypeptide(L)'
;MKVGNEARAKAAFEHACILDRRNADAFIELADINFQKQEYAEAKRNVDIYESIADPSARSLMLGIRLERIFGNKDKEASLALRLKSNFPYSKELLDYQQRNSN
;
A
#
# COMPACT_ATOMS: atom_id res chain seq x y z
N MET A 1 24.19 4.17 -8.02
CA MET A 1 23.28 3.27 -8.67
C MET A 1 22.01 3.05 -7.87
N LYS A 2 20.97 3.66 -8.35
CA LYS A 2 19.70 3.62 -7.64
C LYS A 2 19.12 2.22 -7.55
N VAL A 3 19.28 1.41 -8.59
CA VAL A 3 18.72 0.06 -8.61
C VAL A 3 19.32 -0.80 -7.49
N GLY A 4 20.63 -0.73 -7.32
CA GLY A 4 21.30 -1.47 -6.25
C GLY A 4 20.85 -1.02 -4.86
N ASN A 5 20.68 0.29 -4.68
CA ASN A 5 20.25 0.83 -3.39
C ASN A 5 18.82 0.42 -3.07
N GLU A 6 17.94 0.41 -4.08
CA GLU A 6 16.56 -0.01 -3.88
C GLU A 6 16.48 -1.49 -3.51
N ALA A 7 17.29 -2.33 -4.16
CA ALA A 7 17.32 -3.75 -3.85
C ALA A 7 17.78 -4.00 -2.40
N ARG A 8 18.79 -3.24 -1.95
CA ARG A 8 19.27 -3.34 -0.57
C ARG A 8 18.22 -2.91 0.43
N ALA A 9 17.51 -1.80 0.15
CA ALA A 9 16.45 -1.32 1.02
C ALA A 9 15.33 -2.34 1.13
N LYS A 10 14.95 -2.93 0.00
CA LYS A 10 13.92 -3.95 -0.03
C LYS A 10 14.33 -5.17 0.82
N ALA A 11 15.55 -5.65 0.64
CA ALA A 11 16.04 -6.80 1.40
C ALA A 11 16.09 -6.50 2.90
N ALA A 12 16.50 -5.30 3.28
CA ALA A 12 16.55 -4.90 4.68
C ALA A 12 15.15 -4.86 5.31
N PHE A 13 14.17 -4.32 4.60
CA PHE A 13 12.79 -4.30 5.08
C PHE A 13 12.23 -5.71 5.22
N GLU A 14 12.48 -6.58 4.25
CA GLU A 14 11.99 -7.95 4.32
C GLU A 14 12.58 -8.69 5.51
N HIS A 15 13.87 -8.50 5.78
CA HIS A 15 14.53 -9.12 6.92
C HIS A 15 13.94 -8.62 8.24
N ALA A 16 13.72 -7.32 8.38
CA ALA A 16 13.11 -6.74 9.56
C ALA A 16 11.69 -7.27 9.79
N CYS A 17 10.92 -7.44 8.72
CA CYS A 17 9.56 -7.96 8.82
C CYS A 17 9.53 -9.40 9.31
N ILE A 18 10.50 -10.22 8.89
CA ILE A 18 10.60 -11.60 9.34
C ILE A 18 10.94 -11.66 10.85
N LEU A 19 11.82 -10.77 11.29
CA LEU A 19 12.29 -10.77 12.68
C LEU A 19 11.28 -10.14 13.64
N ASP A 20 10.56 -9.12 13.20
CA ASP A 20 9.63 -8.38 14.07
C ASP A 20 8.34 -8.07 13.31
N ARG A 21 7.34 -8.92 13.55
CA ARG A 21 6.03 -8.77 12.92
C ARG A 21 5.30 -7.51 13.38
N ARG A 22 5.70 -6.93 14.52
CA ARG A 22 5.08 -5.70 15.00
C ARG A 22 5.53 -4.49 14.22
N ASN A 23 6.58 -4.61 13.42
CA ASN A 23 7.03 -3.55 12.54
C ASN A 23 6.25 -3.55 11.23
N ALA A 24 4.94 -3.32 11.35
CA ALA A 24 4.03 -3.36 10.20
C ALA A 24 4.39 -2.32 9.15
N ASP A 25 4.91 -1.17 9.57
CA ASP A 25 5.26 -0.09 8.64
C ASP A 25 6.28 -0.53 7.60
N ALA A 26 7.16 -1.49 7.95
CA ALA A 26 8.14 -2.01 7.00
C ALA A 26 7.45 -2.64 5.79
N PHE A 27 6.32 -3.33 5.99
CA PHE A 27 5.57 -3.94 4.89
C PHE A 27 4.97 -2.88 3.97
N ILE A 28 4.50 -1.76 4.53
CA ILE A 28 3.98 -0.66 3.72
C ILE A 28 5.11 0.02 2.94
N GLU A 29 6.28 0.18 3.53
CA GLU A 29 7.44 0.71 2.82
C GLU A 29 7.85 -0.21 1.67
N LEU A 30 7.86 -1.53 1.91
CA LEU A 30 8.13 -2.50 0.85
C LEU A 30 7.09 -2.41 -0.27
N ALA A 31 5.82 -2.32 0.10
CA ALA A 31 4.75 -2.22 -0.89
C ALA A 31 4.91 -0.96 -1.74
N ASP A 32 5.27 0.14 -1.12
CA ASP A 32 5.49 1.39 -1.85
C ASP A 32 6.66 1.27 -2.82
N ILE A 33 7.76 0.66 -2.38
CA ILE A 33 8.91 0.40 -3.25
C ILE A 33 8.51 -0.50 -4.42
N ASN A 34 7.78 -1.57 -4.14
CA ASN A 34 7.29 -2.48 -5.18
C ASN A 34 6.42 -1.73 -6.18
N PHE A 35 5.53 -0.87 -5.69
CA PHE A 35 4.64 -0.09 -6.55
C PHE A 35 5.44 0.82 -7.48
N GLN A 36 6.45 1.50 -6.95
CA GLN A 36 7.28 2.40 -7.75
C GLN A 36 8.06 1.64 -8.83
N LYS A 37 8.41 0.39 -8.55
CA LYS A 37 9.12 -0.47 -9.50
C LYS A 37 8.16 -1.23 -10.42
N GLN A 38 6.87 -0.96 -10.33
CA GLN A 38 5.83 -1.64 -11.10
C GLN A 38 5.72 -3.13 -10.77
N GLU A 39 6.15 -3.53 -9.58
CA GLU A 39 5.99 -4.89 -9.07
C GLU A 39 4.67 -4.98 -8.31
N TYR A 40 3.57 -4.91 -9.05
CA TYR A 40 2.25 -4.72 -8.45
C TYR A 40 1.76 -5.93 -7.67
N ALA A 41 2.06 -7.13 -8.12
CA ALA A 41 1.67 -8.34 -7.40
C ALA A 41 2.36 -8.42 -6.03
N GLU A 42 3.65 -8.09 -5.99
CA GLU A 42 4.41 -8.07 -4.75
C GLU A 42 3.92 -6.94 -3.83
N ALA A 43 3.62 -5.78 -4.40
CA ALA A 43 3.09 -4.66 -3.64
C ALA A 43 1.78 -5.06 -2.95
N LYS A 44 0.89 -5.72 -3.68
CA LYS A 44 -0.37 -6.17 -3.11
C LYS A 44 -0.14 -7.17 -1.98
N ARG A 45 0.78 -8.11 -2.18
CA ARG A 45 1.09 -9.10 -1.15
C ARG A 45 1.57 -8.42 0.14
N ASN A 46 2.44 -7.42 0.02
CA ASN A 46 2.94 -6.71 1.18
C ASN A 46 1.86 -5.89 1.87
N VAL A 47 0.95 -5.28 1.11
CA VAL A 47 -0.22 -4.61 1.70
C VAL A 47 -1.08 -5.61 2.46
N ASP A 48 -1.32 -6.78 1.89
CA ASP A 48 -2.12 -7.82 2.54
C ASP A 48 -1.47 -8.28 3.84
N ILE A 49 -0.15 -8.46 3.85
CA ILE A 49 0.57 -8.82 5.06
C ILE A 49 0.42 -7.72 6.12
N TYR A 50 0.59 -6.47 5.71
CA TYR A 50 0.40 -5.34 6.62
C TYR A 50 -0.98 -5.39 7.28
N GLU A 51 -2.02 -5.62 6.49
CA GLU A 51 -3.40 -5.62 7.00
C GLU A 51 -3.70 -6.85 7.85
N SER A 52 -2.88 -7.90 7.77
CA SER A 52 -3.04 -9.08 8.63
C SER A 52 -2.46 -8.87 10.03
N ILE A 53 -1.56 -7.89 10.20
CA ILE A 53 -0.88 -7.66 11.47
C ILE A 53 -1.15 -6.30 12.07
N ALA A 54 -1.80 -5.40 11.33
CA ALA A 54 -2.13 -4.05 11.79
C ALA A 54 -3.45 -3.61 11.17
N ASP A 55 -4.07 -2.62 11.80
CA ASP A 55 -5.27 -2.02 11.24
C ASP A 55 -4.91 -1.23 9.99
N PRO A 56 -5.80 -1.20 8.97
CA PRO A 56 -5.54 -0.42 7.78
C PRO A 56 -5.31 1.06 8.10
N SER A 57 -4.31 1.64 7.46
CA SER A 57 -4.04 3.07 7.55
C SER A 57 -4.52 3.75 6.27
N ALA A 58 -4.61 5.09 6.31
CA ALA A 58 -4.97 5.84 5.10
C ALA A 58 -4.00 5.53 3.97
N ARG A 59 -2.70 5.42 4.29
CA ARG A 59 -1.68 5.09 3.30
C ARG A 59 -1.87 3.68 2.73
N SER A 60 -2.13 2.69 3.58
CA SER A 60 -2.33 1.31 3.11
C SER A 60 -3.59 1.19 2.27
N LEU A 61 -4.67 1.86 2.66
CA LEU A 61 -5.91 1.85 1.89
C LEU A 61 -5.72 2.51 0.52
N MET A 62 -5.02 3.64 0.47
CA MET A 62 -4.76 4.32 -0.80
C MET A 62 -3.90 3.48 -1.72
N LEU A 63 -2.87 2.84 -1.18
CA LEU A 63 -2.03 1.94 -1.96
C LEU A 63 -2.83 0.77 -2.50
N GLY A 64 -3.71 0.19 -1.67
CA GLY A 64 -4.62 -0.88 -2.09
C GLY A 64 -5.55 -0.44 -3.20
N ILE A 65 -6.12 0.77 -3.08
CA ILE A 65 -7.00 1.34 -4.11
C ILE A 65 -6.27 1.42 -5.44
N ARG A 66 -5.05 1.94 -5.44
CA ARG A 66 -4.25 2.08 -6.65
C ARG A 66 -3.95 0.71 -7.28
N LEU A 67 -3.63 -0.26 -6.44
CA LEU A 67 -3.34 -1.62 -6.90
C LEU A 67 -4.56 -2.28 -7.51
N GLU A 68 -5.72 -2.18 -6.85
CA GLU A 68 -6.93 -2.79 -7.40
C GLU A 68 -7.37 -2.11 -8.70
N ARG A 69 -7.12 -0.82 -8.82
CA ARG A 69 -7.38 -0.10 -10.07
C ARG A 69 -6.52 -0.64 -11.20
N ILE A 70 -5.24 -0.90 -10.94
CA ILE A 70 -4.32 -1.46 -11.93
C ILE A 70 -4.76 -2.87 -12.34
N PHE A 71 -5.22 -3.68 -11.39
CA PHE A 71 -5.69 -5.04 -11.66
C PHE A 71 -7.10 -5.07 -12.26
N GLY A 72 -7.77 -3.93 -12.34
CA GLY A 72 -9.13 -3.86 -12.89
C GLY A 72 -10.21 -4.36 -11.96
N ASN A 73 -9.95 -4.48 -10.67
CA ASN A 73 -10.90 -4.94 -9.67
C ASN A 73 -11.71 -3.77 -9.12
N LYS A 74 -12.69 -3.30 -9.88
CA LYS A 74 -13.45 -2.11 -9.53
C LYS A 74 -14.23 -2.26 -8.23
N ASP A 75 -14.76 -3.44 -7.95
CA ASP A 75 -15.52 -3.68 -6.74
C ASP A 75 -14.63 -3.57 -5.50
N LYS A 76 -13.43 -4.11 -5.56
CA LYS A 76 -12.48 -4.01 -4.46
C LYS A 76 -11.97 -2.58 -4.30
N GLU A 77 -11.73 -1.91 -5.40
CA GLU A 77 -11.34 -0.50 -5.38
C GLU A 77 -12.39 0.34 -4.66
N ALA A 78 -13.66 0.16 -5.02
CA ALA A 78 -14.77 0.90 -4.40
C ALA A 78 -14.90 0.57 -2.92
N SER A 79 -14.74 -0.69 -2.54
CA SER A 79 -14.79 -1.12 -1.16
C SER A 79 -13.71 -0.46 -0.31
N LEU A 80 -12.50 -0.42 -0.84
CA LEU A 80 -11.38 0.21 -0.14
C LEU A 80 -11.56 1.73 -0.05
N ALA A 81 -12.11 2.34 -1.11
CA ALA A 81 -12.39 3.77 -1.10
C ALA A 81 -13.43 4.12 -0.05
N LEU A 82 -14.46 3.30 0.08
CA LEU A 82 -15.49 3.48 1.10
C LEU A 82 -14.90 3.36 2.50
N ARG A 83 -14.02 2.39 2.71
CA ARG A 83 -13.34 2.22 3.99
C ARG A 83 -12.44 3.42 4.30
N LEU A 84 -11.73 3.93 3.29
CA LEU A 84 -10.90 5.12 3.45
C LEU A 84 -11.74 6.32 3.87
N LYS A 85 -12.90 6.51 3.24
CA LYS A 85 -13.81 7.58 3.58
C LYS A 85 -14.38 7.43 4.99
N SER A 86 -14.73 6.21 5.37
CA SER A 86 -15.32 5.94 6.69
C SER A 86 -14.33 6.11 7.82
N ASN A 87 -13.11 5.59 7.64
CA ASN A 87 -12.12 5.56 8.71
C ASN A 87 -11.23 6.79 8.75
N PHE A 88 -11.01 7.41 7.60
CA PHE A 88 -10.08 8.54 7.46
C PHE A 88 -10.71 9.66 6.63
N PRO A 89 -11.83 10.25 7.11
CA PRO A 89 -12.60 11.20 6.29
C PRO A 89 -11.86 12.50 5.98
N TYR A 90 -10.81 12.82 6.76
CA TYR A 90 -10.05 14.06 6.58
C TYR A 90 -8.63 13.82 6.08
N SER A 91 -8.33 12.63 5.56
CA SER A 91 -6.99 12.29 5.11
C SER A 91 -6.67 12.91 3.77
N LYS A 92 -5.37 13.17 3.55
CA LYS A 92 -4.89 13.63 2.25
C LYS A 92 -5.14 12.58 1.17
N GLU A 93 -5.04 11.32 1.54
CA GLU A 93 -5.25 10.19 0.63
C GLU A 93 -6.67 10.22 0.07
N LEU A 94 -7.65 10.48 0.91
CA LEU A 94 -9.03 10.57 0.47
C LEU A 94 -9.26 11.76 -0.46
N LEU A 95 -8.70 12.91 -0.12
CA LEU A 95 -8.80 14.09 -0.96
C LEU A 95 -8.19 13.84 -2.33
N ASP A 96 -7.01 13.22 -2.35
CA ASP A 96 -6.33 12.89 -3.60
C ASP A 96 -7.18 11.96 -4.46
N TYR A 97 -7.75 10.92 -3.85
CA TYR A 97 -8.62 9.98 -4.54
C TYR A 97 -9.85 10.67 -5.11
N GLN A 98 -10.50 11.53 -4.32
CA GLN A 98 -11.70 12.24 -4.76
C GLN A 98 -11.40 13.21 -5.90
N GLN A 99 -10.28 13.92 -5.83
CA GLN A 99 -9.87 14.83 -6.89
C GLN A 99 -9.60 14.10 -8.20
N ARG A 100 -8.93 12.98 -8.13
CA ARG A 100 -8.62 12.17 -9.31
C ARG A 100 -9.88 11.60 -9.95
N ASN A 101 -10.87 11.23 -9.12
CA ASN A 101 -12.08 10.62 -9.62
C ASN A 101 -13.11 11.63 -10.12
N SER A 102 -13.02 12.89 -9.68
CA SER A 102 -13.97 13.92 -10.12
C SER A 102 -13.61 14.49 -11.49
N ASN A 103 -12.47 14.13 -12.03
CA ASN A 103 -12.07 14.49 -13.38
C ASN A 103 -12.33 13.31 -14.31
#